data_3c6896ad9389d51b21acfdd342e464b0
#
_entry.id   3c6896ad9389d51b21acfdd342e464b0
#
_cell.length_a   1.000
_cell.length_b   1.000
_cell.length_c   1.000
_cell.angle_alpha   90.00
_cell.angle_beta   90.00
_cell.angle_gamma   90.00
#
_symmetry.space_group_name_H-M   'P 1'
#
loop_
_entity.id
_entity.type
_entity.pdbx_description
1 polymer ?
#
loop_
_entity_poly.entity_id
_entity_poly.type
_entity_poly.pdbx_seq_one_letter_code
_entity_poly.pdbx_strand_id
1 'polypeptide(L)'
;MKIVSYNIHKCRGVDGLVKPERIVAVIKEMGATLVALQEVDHRIGARTGLLNPQLLESETGLTLLAQSEIVDGHGWHGNALLVRGDMLHYHRVRLKLPGMEPRGAVFAELDLGEGKFRIIAVHLGLLRRSRIKQAKFLLDTFHSLKPMPTILLGDFNEWRRVRRSALAVLEPVFGTSPVVSSFPSRLPIFPLDRILDWPPGLISHLAVHNTPLARKASDHLPLIAEVNLK
;
A
#
# COMPACT_ATOMS: atom_id res chain seq x y z
N MET A 1 14.11 -6.87 -5.41
CA MET A 1 13.29 -5.72 -5.92
C MET A 1 12.91 -4.77 -4.79
N LYS A 2 12.64 -3.48 -5.12
CA LYS A 2 12.24 -2.48 -4.13
C LYS A 2 10.72 -2.25 -4.20
N ILE A 3 10.01 -2.50 -3.09
CA ILE A 3 8.56 -2.37 -2.95
C ILE A 3 8.24 -1.27 -1.93
N VAL A 4 7.24 -0.44 -2.22
CA VAL A 4 6.86 0.70 -1.38
C VAL A 4 5.38 0.65 -1.02
N SER A 5 5.06 1.04 0.21
CA SER A 5 3.71 1.41 0.66
C SER A 5 3.69 2.89 1.03
N TYR A 6 2.72 3.66 0.52
CA TYR A 6 2.62 5.09 0.79
C TYR A 6 1.17 5.60 0.83
N ASN A 7 0.72 6.00 2.01
CA ASN A 7 -0.52 6.77 2.14
C ASN A 7 -0.24 8.22 1.73
N ILE A 8 -0.84 8.67 0.62
CA ILE A 8 -0.58 10.00 0.04
C ILE A 8 -1.53 11.09 0.54
N HIS A 9 -2.40 10.78 1.52
CA HIS A 9 -3.34 11.72 2.13
C HIS A 9 -4.06 12.61 1.10
N LYS A 10 -4.54 12.03 0.01
CA LYS A 10 -5.19 12.75 -1.11
C LYS A 10 -4.32 13.89 -1.66
N CYS A 11 -3.02 13.68 -1.74
CA CYS A 11 -2.02 14.66 -2.17
C CYS A 11 -1.98 15.94 -1.31
N ARG A 12 -2.58 15.91 -0.10
CA ARG A 12 -2.57 17.02 0.84
C ARG A 12 -1.35 16.92 1.74
N GLY A 13 -0.46 17.89 1.61
CA GLY A 13 0.71 18.01 2.46
C GLY A 13 0.37 18.49 3.87
N VAL A 14 1.36 18.40 4.78
CA VAL A 14 1.24 18.91 6.16
C VAL A 14 1.14 20.44 6.24
N ASP A 15 1.35 21.12 5.12
CA ASP A 15 1.09 22.56 4.93
C ASP A 15 -0.35 22.85 4.49
N GLY A 16 -1.22 21.82 4.40
CA GLY A 16 -2.60 21.93 3.97
C GLY A 16 -2.82 22.05 2.46
N LEU A 17 -1.74 22.19 1.67
CA LEU A 17 -1.84 22.36 0.22
C LEU A 17 -1.95 21.01 -0.50
N VAL A 18 -2.89 20.93 -1.44
CA VAL A 18 -3.02 19.77 -2.34
C VAL A 18 -2.08 19.96 -3.52
N LYS A 19 -1.05 19.10 -3.61
CA LYS A 19 0.01 19.17 -4.66
C LYS A 19 0.38 17.77 -5.14
N PRO A 20 -0.33 17.22 -6.15
CA PRO A 20 -0.05 15.89 -6.71
C PRO A 20 1.40 15.74 -7.21
N GLU A 21 1.98 16.78 -7.79
CA GLU A 21 3.35 16.80 -8.31
C GLU A 21 4.38 16.53 -7.20
N ARG A 22 4.07 16.94 -5.97
CA ARG A 22 4.92 16.68 -4.80
C ARG A 22 4.94 15.19 -4.46
N ILE A 23 3.82 14.51 -4.60
CA ILE A 23 3.74 13.05 -4.41
C ILE A 23 4.55 12.33 -5.49
N VAL A 24 4.43 12.75 -6.76
CA VAL A 24 5.21 12.19 -7.87
C VAL A 24 6.70 12.37 -7.61
N ALA A 25 7.13 13.53 -7.13
CA ALA A 25 8.53 13.79 -6.79
C ALA A 25 9.04 12.88 -5.65
N VAL A 26 8.24 12.63 -4.60
CA VAL A 26 8.59 11.66 -3.53
C VAL A 26 8.70 10.24 -4.10
N ILE A 27 7.77 9.82 -4.98
CA ILE A 27 7.83 8.51 -5.63
C ILE A 27 9.11 8.37 -6.45
N LYS A 28 9.51 9.43 -7.18
CA LYS A 28 10.75 9.47 -7.96
C LYS A 28 11.98 9.26 -7.08
N GLU A 29 12.07 9.95 -5.91
CA GLU A 29 13.18 9.79 -4.97
C GLU A 29 13.40 8.33 -4.56
N MET A 30 12.34 7.54 -4.43
CA MET A 30 12.42 6.17 -3.93
C MET A 30 12.97 5.17 -4.95
N GLY A 31 12.83 5.43 -6.26
CA GLY A 31 13.32 4.54 -7.31
C GLY A 31 12.78 3.11 -7.20
N ALA A 32 11.51 2.96 -6.84
CA ALA A 32 10.88 1.68 -6.57
C ALA A 32 10.54 0.89 -7.85
N THR A 33 10.44 -0.43 -7.72
CA THR A 33 9.91 -1.32 -8.76
C THR A 33 8.38 -1.41 -8.68
N LEU A 34 7.84 -1.35 -7.48
CA LEU A 34 6.40 -1.38 -7.22
C LEU A 34 6.05 -0.42 -6.08
N VAL A 35 4.95 0.31 -6.25
CA VAL A 35 4.40 1.21 -5.23
C VAL A 35 2.93 0.93 -5.01
N ALA A 36 2.55 0.62 -3.77
CA ALA A 36 1.16 0.57 -3.35
C ALA A 36 0.79 1.90 -2.66
N LEU A 37 -0.13 2.61 -3.26
CA LEU A 37 -0.62 3.89 -2.75
C LEU A 37 -1.94 3.71 -2.02
N GLN A 38 -2.16 4.53 -0.98
CA GLN A 38 -3.45 4.67 -0.30
C GLN A 38 -3.92 6.13 -0.40
N GLU A 39 -5.22 6.33 -0.35
CA GLU A 39 -5.90 7.63 -0.49
C GLU A 39 -5.66 8.35 -1.83
N VAL A 40 -5.62 7.60 -2.94
CA VAL A 40 -5.34 8.14 -4.28
C VAL A 40 -6.54 8.82 -4.96
N ASP A 41 -7.73 8.75 -4.37
CA ASP A 41 -8.97 9.27 -4.94
C ASP A 41 -9.80 10.05 -3.91
N HIS A 42 -10.78 10.79 -4.40
CA HIS A 42 -11.79 11.40 -3.55
C HIS A 42 -12.75 10.34 -3.01
N ARG A 43 -13.01 10.34 -1.69
CA ARG A 43 -13.94 9.38 -1.06
C ARG A 43 -15.39 9.58 -1.46
N ILE A 44 -15.78 10.79 -1.85
CA ILE A 44 -17.15 11.23 -2.13
C ILE A 44 -17.19 11.83 -3.53
N GLY A 45 -18.31 11.65 -4.24
CA GLY A 45 -18.49 12.17 -5.58
C GLY A 45 -17.94 11.25 -6.67
N ALA A 46 -17.39 11.82 -7.72
CA ALA A 46 -16.95 11.11 -8.92
C ALA A 46 -15.74 10.19 -8.70
N ARG A 47 -15.11 10.23 -7.52
CA ARG A 47 -13.91 9.43 -7.16
C ARG A 47 -12.80 9.49 -8.20
N THR A 48 -12.64 10.64 -8.84
CA THR A 48 -11.58 10.88 -9.81
C THR A 48 -10.20 10.73 -9.16
N GLY A 49 -9.26 10.20 -9.90
CA GLY A 49 -7.87 10.08 -9.49
C GLY A 49 -7.22 11.44 -9.29
N LEU A 50 -6.30 11.51 -8.34
CA LEU A 50 -5.64 12.77 -7.95
C LEU A 50 -4.28 12.97 -8.62
N LEU A 51 -3.70 11.89 -9.17
CA LEU A 51 -2.40 11.92 -9.84
C LEU A 51 -2.60 12.04 -11.35
N ASN A 52 -1.70 12.70 -12.04
CA ASN A 52 -1.63 12.67 -13.49
C ASN A 52 -0.84 11.44 -13.94
N PRO A 53 -1.45 10.43 -14.63
CA PRO A 53 -0.77 9.20 -15.01
C PRO A 53 0.41 9.43 -15.95
N GLN A 54 0.29 10.37 -16.90
CA GLN A 54 1.34 10.70 -17.86
C GLN A 54 2.55 11.33 -17.15
N LEU A 55 2.32 12.26 -16.22
CA LEU A 55 3.38 12.86 -15.42
C LEU A 55 4.04 11.80 -14.52
N LEU A 56 3.26 10.95 -13.91
CA LEU A 56 3.77 9.87 -13.06
C LEU A 56 4.70 8.94 -13.86
N GLU A 57 4.25 8.49 -15.04
CA GLU A 57 5.02 7.60 -15.90
C GLU A 57 6.30 8.27 -16.40
N SER A 58 6.21 9.51 -16.92
CA SER A 58 7.38 10.24 -17.44
C SER A 58 8.43 10.54 -16.37
N GLU A 59 8.01 10.84 -15.14
CA GLU A 59 8.92 11.21 -14.05
C GLU A 59 9.50 10.01 -13.30
N THR A 60 8.75 8.89 -13.23
CA THR A 60 9.11 7.77 -12.36
C THR A 60 9.37 6.46 -13.12
N GLY A 61 8.91 6.34 -14.36
CA GLY A 61 8.90 5.10 -15.14
C GLY A 61 7.93 4.06 -14.56
N LEU A 62 6.99 4.48 -13.70
CA LEU A 62 5.97 3.61 -13.12
C LEU A 62 4.63 3.83 -13.82
N THR A 63 4.00 2.73 -14.21
CA THR A 63 2.66 2.73 -14.82
C THR A 63 1.61 2.36 -13.78
N LEU A 64 0.48 3.07 -13.80
CA LEU A 64 -0.66 2.78 -12.95
C LEU A 64 -1.37 1.52 -13.44
N LEU A 65 -1.45 0.50 -12.59
CA LEU A 65 -2.31 -0.65 -12.86
C LEU A 65 -3.77 -0.24 -12.73
N ALA A 66 -4.54 -0.39 -13.82
CA ALA A 66 -5.96 -0.02 -13.84
C ALA A 66 -6.74 -0.78 -12.75
N GLN A 67 -7.08 -0.10 -11.66
CA GLN A 67 -7.80 -0.66 -10.51
C GLN A 67 -9.26 -0.21 -10.46
N SER A 68 -9.59 0.91 -11.12
CA SER A 68 -10.90 1.52 -11.08
C SER A 68 -11.84 0.97 -12.17
N GLU A 69 -13.13 0.85 -11.84
CA GLU A 69 -14.24 0.71 -12.81
C GLU A 69 -14.81 2.09 -13.19
N ILE A 70 -14.37 3.13 -12.49
CA ILE A 70 -14.80 4.50 -12.71
C ILE A 70 -13.87 5.11 -13.74
N VAL A 71 -14.44 5.73 -14.75
CA VAL A 71 -13.69 6.52 -15.73
C VAL A 71 -12.86 7.56 -14.96
N ASP A 72 -11.57 7.67 -15.27
CA ASP A 72 -10.60 8.55 -14.59
C ASP A 72 -10.32 8.22 -13.10
N GLY A 73 -10.80 7.08 -12.58
CA GLY A 73 -10.44 6.63 -11.24
C GLY A 73 -9.08 5.91 -11.22
N HIS A 74 -8.29 6.09 -10.14
CA HIS A 74 -6.97 5.48 -10.03
C HIS A 74 -6.96 4.19 -9.22
N GLY A 75 -7.91 4.01 -8.31
CA GLY A 75 -7.81 2.97 -7.32
C GLY A 75 -9.11 2.25 -7.00
N TRP A 76 -9.01 1.28 -6.09
CA TRP A 76 -10.13 0.57 -5.49
C TRP A 76 -10.25 0.95 -4.02
N HIS A 77 -11.30 1.69 -3.66
CA HIS A 77 -11.47 2.26 -2.32
C HIS A 77 -10.21 3.03 -1.82
N GLY A 78 -9.58 3.79 -2.72
CA GLY A 78 -8.39 4.58 -2.42
C GLY A 78 -7.06 3.84 -2.53
N ASN A 79 -7.05 2.53 -2.81
CA ASN A 79 -5.81 1.76 -3.05
C ASN A 79 -5.49 1.71 -4.53
N ALA A 80 -4.24 2.01 -4.90
CA ALA A 80 -3.72 1.87 -6.25
C ALA A 80 -2.36 1.18 -6.25
N LEU A 81 -2.02 0.54 -7.35
CA LEU A 81 -0.72 -0.08 -7.59
C LEU A 81 -0.04 0.57 -8.78
N LEU A 82 1.23 0.88 -8.62
CA LEU A 82 2.12 1.35 -9.66
C LEU A 82 3.23 0.32 -9.84
N VAL A 83 3.60 0.02 -11.08
CA VAL A 83 4.69 -0.93 -11.39
C VAL A 83 5.63 -0.35 -12.44
N ARG A 84 6.90 -0.74 -12.36
CA ARG A 84 7.93 -0.39 -13.35
C ARG A 84 8.06 -1.49 -14.38
N GLY A 85 8.17 -1.08 -15.65
CA GLY A 85 8.45 -1.96 -16.77
C GLY A 85 7.23 -2.72 -17.30
N ASP A 86 7.50 -3.56 -18.29
CA ASP A 86 6.50 -4.40 -18.94
C ASP A 86 6.17 -5.58 -18.03
N MET A 87 4.95 -5.61 -17.58
CA MET A 87 4.42 -6.70 -16.78
C MET A 87 4.15 -7.91 -17.68
N LEU A 88 4.80 -9.06 -17.35
CA LEU A 88 4.63 -10.29 -18.11
C LEU A 88 3.23 -10.89 -17.92
N HIS A 89 2.75 -10.89 -16.67
CA HIS A 89 1.41 -11.39 -16.32
C HIS A 89 0.81 -10.59 -15.18
N TYR A 90 -0.51 -10.41 -15.27
CA TYR A 90 -1.28 -9.68 -14.29
C TYR A 90 -2.68 -10.28 -14.12
N HIS A 91 -2.97 -10.72 -12.91
CA HIS A 91 -4.31 -11.09 -12.48
C HIS A 91 -4.66 -10.32 -11.22
N ARG A 92 -5.87 -9.77 -11.15
CA ARG A 92 -6.31 -8.98 -10.00
C ARG A 92 -7.65 -9.42 -9.46
N VAL A 93 -7.80 -9.28 -8.14
CA VAL A 93 -9.08 -9.39 -7.45
C VAL A 93 -9.25 -8.15 -6.58
N ARG A 94 -10.39 -7.48 -6.72
CA ARG A 94 -10.77 -6.33 -5.91
C ARG A 94 -11.77 -6.79 -4.88
N LEU A 95 -11.47 -6.54 -3.60
CA LEU A 95 -12.34 -6.94 -2.50
C LEU A 95 -12.86 -5.72 -1.76
N LYS A 96 -14.17 -5.72 -1.50
CA LYS A 96 -14.76 -4.80 -0.53
C LYS A 96 -14.57 -5.40 0.85
N LEU A 97 -13.87 -4.69 1.72
CA LEU A 97 -13.62 -5.15 3.08
C LEU A 97 -14.83 -4.91 3.99
N PRO A 98 -15.15 -5.84 4.91
CA PRO A 98 -16.25 -5.69 5.85
C PRO A 98 -15.99 -4.56 6.86
N GLY A 99 -17.05 -3.94 7.35
CA GLY A 99 -16.95 -2.92 8.39
C GLY A 99 -17.88 -1.74 8.15
N MET A 100 -17.81 -0.76 9.04
CA MET A 100 -18.65 0.45 8.94
C MET A 100 -18.11 1.46 7.92
N GLU A 101 -16.81 1.41 7.66
CA GLU A 101 -16.17 2.29 6.70
C GLU A 101 -16.01 1.58 5.34
N PRO A 102 -16.24 2.26 4.22
CA PRO A 102 -16.00 1.69 2.90
C PRO A 102 -14.48 1.55 2.67
N ARG A 103 -13.97 0.35 2.89
CA ARG A 103 -12.56 -0.02 2.67
C ARG A 103 -12.47 -1.14 1.65
N GLY A 104 -11.32 -1.23 0.99
CA GLY A 104 -11.05 -2.25 -0.01
C GLY A 104 -9.66 -2.82 0.13
N ALA A 105 -9.46 -3.98 -0.50
CA ALA A 105 -8.17 -4.59 -0.73
C ALA A 105 -8.01 -4.90 -2.22
N VAL A 106 -6.79 -4.77 -2.70
CA VAL A 106 -6.39 -5.17 -4.05
C VAL A 106 -5.44 -6.34 -3.94
N PHE A 107 -5.83 -7.47 -4.51
CA PHE A 107 -4.98 -8.63 -4.71
C PHE A 107 -4.50 -8.60 -6.15
N ALA A 108 -3.20 -8.55 -6.38
CA ALA A 108 -2.60 -8.58 -7.70
C ALA A 108 -1.52 -9.67 -7.76
N GLU A 109 -1.65 -10.58 -8.72
CA GLU A 109 -0.61 -11.56 -9.03
C GLU A 109 0.22 -11.01 -10.18
N LEU A 110 1.52 -10.87 -9.96
CA LEU A 110 2.45 -10.16 -10.82
C LEU A 110 3.62 -11.07 -11.17
N ASP A 111 4.19 -10.84 -12.36
CA ASP A 111 5.50 -11.35 -12.73
C ASP A 111 6.29 -10.20 -13.36
N LEU A 112 7.31 -9.74 -12.66
CA LEU A 112 8.18 -8.63 -13.07
C LEU A 112 9.57 -9.12 -13.53
N GLY A 113 9.66 -10.40 -13.93
CA GLY A 113 10.91 -11.02 -14.40
C GLY A 113 11.75 -11.67 -13.30
N GLU A 114 11.35 -11.57 -12.03
CA GLU A 114 12.04 -12.24 -10.89
C GLU A 114 11.25 -13.44 -10.35
N GLY A 115 10.13 -13.78 -10.98
CA GLY A 115 9.20 -14.83 -10.59
C GLY A 115 7.83 -14.30 -10.21
N LYS A 116 6.85 -15.20 -10.14
CA LYS A 116 5.48 -14.86 -9.79
C LYS A 116 5.31 -14.63 -8.31
N PHE A 117 4.64 -13.55 -7.96
CA PHE A 117 4.31 -13.21 -6.59
C PHE A 117 2.97 -12.47 -6.50
N ARG A 118 2.42 -12.40 -5.31
CA ARG A 118 1.17 -11.70 -5.03
C ARG A 118 1.41 -10.47 -4.17
N ILE A 119 0.77 -9.38 -4.55
CA ILE A 119 0.63 -8.17 -3.73
C ILE A 119 -0.79 -8.13 -3.17
N ILE A 120 -0.90 -7.84 -1.88
CA ILE A 120 -2.17 -7.53 -1.22
C ILE A 120 -2.05 -6.12 -0.67
N ALA A 121 -2.62 -5.15 -1.39
CA ALA A 121 -2.60 -3.76 -0.97
C ALA A 121 -3.87 -3.41 -0.20
N VAL A 122 -3.73 -2.83 0.99
CA VAL A 122 -4.83 -2.55 1.90
C VAL A 122 -4.78 -1.13 2.47
N HIS A 123 -5.96 -0.62 2.83
CA HIS A 123 -6.12 0.49 3.75
C HIS A 123 -7.25 0.11 4.72
N LEU A 124 -6.87 -0.31 5.93
CA LEU A 124 -7.82 -0.82 6.92
C LEU A 124 -8.60 0.32 7.59
N GLY A 125 -9.70 -0.03 8.24
CA GLY A 125 -10.58 0.91 8.91
C GLY A 125 -9.99 1.51 10.19
N LEU A 126 -10.52 2.66 10.62
CA LEU A 126 -10.10 3.34 11.85
C LEU A 126 -10.56 2.60 13.12
N LEU A 127 -11.70 1.88 13.04
CA LEU A 127 -12.24 1.17 14.19
C LEU A 127 -11.58 -0.20 14.37
N ARG A 128 -11.08 -0.49 15.57
CA ARG A 128 -10.44 -1.78 15.91
C ARG A 128 -11.29 -3.00 15.54
N ARG A 129 -12.60 -2.95 15.82
CA ARG A 129 -13.52 -4.06 15.49
C ARG A 129 -13.60 -4.30 13.97
N SER A 130 -13.61 -3.22 13.19
CA SER A 130 -13.59 -3.30 11.71
C SER A 130 -12.28 -3.91 11.24
N ARG A 131 -11.13 -3.43 11.73
CA ARG A 131 -9.80 -3.98 11.36
C ARG A 131 -9.67 -5.47 11.64
N ILE A 132 -10.15 -5.95 12.79
CA ILE A 132 -10.12 -7.39 13.12
C ILE A 132 -10.96 -8.20 12.13
N LYS A 133 -12.18 -7.72 11.79
CA LYS A 133 -13.03 -8.38 10.78
C LYS A 133 -12.36 -8.36 9.40
N GLN A 134 -11.75 -7.24 9.04
CA GLN A 134 -11.03 -7.07 7.77
C GLN A 134 -9.81 -7.99 7.69
N ALA A 135 -9.02 -8.09 8.75
CA ALA A 135 -7.87 -9.00 8.80
C ALA A 135 -8.28 -10.47 8.67
N LYS A 136 -9.36 -10.90 9.35
CA LYS A 136 -9.90 -12.26 9.18
C LYS A 136 -10.33 -12.52 7.76
N PHE A 137 -11.10 -11.61 7.16
CA PHE A 137 -11.58 -11.73 5.79
C PHE A 137 -10.41 -11.79 4.77
N LEU A 138 -9.34 -11.02 5.00
CA LEU A 138 -8.12 -11.08 4.19
C LEU A 138 -7.44 -12.44 4.28
N LEU A 139 -7.35 -13.03 5.49
CA LEU A 139 -6.78 -14.37 5.68
C LEU A 139 -7.64 -15.46 5.04
N ASP A 140 -8.95 -15.41 5.21
CA ASP A 140 -9.88 -16.36 4.59
C ASP A 140 -9.73 -16.33 3.05
N THR A 141 -9.64 -15.12 2.49
CA THR A 141 -9.39 -14.94 1.06
C THR A 141 -8.01 -15.46 0.66
N PHE A 142 -6.97 -15.10 1.41
CA PHE A 142 -5.59 -15.55 1.14
C PHE A 142 -5.50 -17.07 1.12
N HIS A 143 -6.10 -17.76 2.09
CA HIS A 143 -6.10 -19.22 2.17
C HIS A 143 -6.91 -19.91 1.04
N SER A 144 -7.87 -19.21 0.44
CA SER A 144 -8.64 -19.73 -0.69
C SER A 144 -7.88 -19.67 -2.04
N LEU A 145 -6.79 -18.92 -2.10
CA LEU A 145 -5.99 -18.74 -3.31
C LEU A 145 -4.83 -19.75 -3.38
N LYS A 146 -4.31 -19.95 -4.60
CA LYS A 146 -3.13 -20.79 -4.80
C LYS A 146 -1.94 -20.25 -4.02
N PRO A 147 -1.17 -21.09 -3.32
CA PRO A 147 0.04 -20.66 -2.62
C PRO A 147 1.07 -20.04 -3.59
N MET A 148 1.56 -18.87 -3.25
CA MET A 148 2.69 -18.20 -3.93
C MET A 148 3.30 -17.15 -3.02
N PRO A 149 4.56 -16.74 -3.23
CA PRO A 149 5.17 -15.63 -2.50
C PRO A 149 4.23 -14.43 -2.47
N THR A 150 3.97 -13.88 -1.29
CA THR A 150 2.95 -12.83 -1.11
C THR A 150 3.48 -11.72 -0.23
N ILE A 151 3.28 -10.48 -0.65
CA ILE A 151 3.56 -9.28 0.13
C ILE A 151 2.23 -8.60 0.46
N LEU A 152 1.91 -8.48 1.75
CA LEU A 152 0.76 -7.75 2.27
C LEU A 152 1.24 -6.40 2.78
N LEU A 153 0.74 -5.30 2.21
CA LEU A 153 1.22 -3.97 2.53
C LEU A 153 0.12 -2.92 2.52
N GLY A 154 0.36 -1.82 3.22
CA GLY A 154 -0.57 -0.69 3.24
C GLY A 154 -0.63 0.03 4.58
N ASP A 155 -1.62 0.91 4.72
CA ASP A 155 -2.00 1.54 5.97
C ASP A 155 -2.98 0.64 6.74
N PHE A 156 -2.46 0.06 7.81
CA PHE A 156 -3.25 -0.84 8.68
C PHE A 156 -4.05 -0.08 9.73
N ASN A 157 -3.80 1.22 9.92
CA ASN A 157 -4.40 2.00 11.01
C ASN A 157 -4.26 1.35 12.39
N GLU A 158 -3.25 0.47 12.56
CA GLU A 158 -3.04 -0.32 13.77
C GLU A 158 -1.62 -0.14 14.31
N TRP A 159 -1.51 0.60 15.40
CA TRP A 159 -0.24 0.84 16.07
C TRP A 159 -0.04 -0.05 17.31
N ARG A 160 -1.12 -0.67 17.81
CA ARG A 160 -1.10 -1.47 19.03
C ARG A 160 -0.81 -2.94 18.72
N ARG A 161 0.22 -3.48 19.37
CA ARG A 161 0.49 -4.93 19.40
C ARG A 161 -0.18 -5.57 20.60
N VAL A 162 -1.50 -5.70 20.57
CA VAL A 162 -2.30 -6.34 21.64
C VAL A 162 -2.99 -7.59 21.10
N ARG A 163 -3.25 -8.57 21.98
CA ARG A 163 -3.90 -9.86 21.62
C ARG A 163 -5.17 -9.72 20.78
N ARG A 164 -5.86 -8.60 20.85
CA ARG A 164 -7.10 -8.32 20.09
C ARG A 164 -6.84 -7.17 19.11
N SER A 165 -5.89 -7.32 18.19
CA SER A 165 -5.59 -6.38 17.11
C SER A 165 -5.67 -7.07 15.74
N ALA A 166 -5.71 -6.29 14.67
CA ALA A 166 -5.61 -6.83 13.31
C ALA A 166 -4.26 -7.53 13.10
N LEU A 167 -3.16 -7.00 13.66
CA LEU A 167 -1.83 -7.59 13.57
C LEU A 167 -1.81 -8.98 14.23
N ALA A 168 -2.39 -9.14 15.44
CA ALA A 168 -2.45 -10.42 16.10
C ALA A 168 -3.26 -11.50 15.32
N VAL A 169 -4.14 -11.08 14.41
CA VAL A 169 -4.84 -11.99 13.48
C VAL A 169 -3.93 -12.40 12.33
N LEU A 170 -3.09 -11.50 11.82
CA LEU A 170 -2.24 -11.72 10.65
C LEU A 170 -0.90 -12.41 10.99
N GLU A 171 -0.35 -12.14 12.18
CA GLU A 171 0.97 -12.64 12.62
C GLU A 171 1.15 -14.17 12.51
N PRO A 172 0.15 -15.05 12.79
CA PRO A 172 0.32 -16.50 12.64
C PRO A 172 0.65 -16.94 11.20
N VAL A 173 0.29 -16.14 10.20
CA VAL A 173 0.51 -16.44 8.78
C VAL A 173 1.69 -15.65 8.22
N PHE A 174 1.70 -14.33 8.44
CA PHE A 174 2.69 -13.43 7.83
C PHE A 174 3.90 -13.14 8.76
N GLY A 175 3.94 -13.76 9.93
CA GLY A 175 5.02 -13.49 10.90
C GLY A 175 4.93 -12.08 11.51
N THR A 176 5.95 -11.74 12.31
CA THR A 176 6.07 -10.43 12.94
C THR A 176 6.90 -9.51 12.06
N SER A 177 6.32 -8.38 11.64
CA SER A 177 7.07 -7.33 10.94
C SER A 177 7.89 -6.48 11.89
N PRO A 178 9.07 -6.01 11.48
CA PRO A 178 9.76 -4.93 12.18
C PRO A 178 8.85 -3.73 12.40
N VAL A 179 9.01 -3.06 13.54
CA VAL A 179 8.25 -1.85 13.87
C VAL A 179 8.96 -0.64 13.30
N VAL A 180 8.40 -0.05 12.26
CA VAL A 180 8.94 1.16 11.63
C VAL A 180 7.87 2.25 11.70
N SER A 181 8.17 3.37 12.38
CA SER A 181 7.21 4.46 12.55
C SER A 181 7.14 5.32 11.31
N SER A 182 5.92 5.55 10.79
CA SER A 182 5.64 6.30 9.56
C SER A 182 4.77 7.53 9.79
N PHE A 183 4.06 7.60 10.92
CA PHE A 183 3.05 8.62 11.21
C PHE A 183 3.27 9.28 12.59
N PRO A 184 3.00 10.58 12.76
CA PRO A 184 2.85 11.57 11.69
C PRO A 184 4.21 11.88 11.03
N SER A 185 4.21 12.24 9.74
CA SER A 185 5.43 12.39 8.93
C SER A 185 6.46 13.37 9.51
N ARG A 186 6.01 14.42 10.21
CA ARG A 186 6.90 15.42 10.86
C ARG A 186 7.66 14.86 12.07
N LEU A 187 7.01 13.96 12.84
CA LEU A 187 7.57 13.30 14.00
C LEU A 187 7.02 11.87 14.05
N PRO A 188 7.63 10.92 13.32
CA PRO A 188 7.09 9.58 13.18
C PRO A 188 7.24 8.78 14.49
N ILE A 189 6.12 8.56 15.16
CA ILE A 189 6.03 7.81 16.42
C ILE A 189 5.09 6.61 16.33
N PHE A 190 4.10 6.64 15.41
CA PHE A 190 3.16 5.54 15.24
C PHE A 190 3.46 4.72 13.98
N PRO A 191 3.60 3.41 14.12
CA PRO A 191 3.80 2.50 13.00
C PRO A 191 2.45 2.06 12.43
N LEU A 192 1.74 2.94 11.71
CA LEU A 192 0.44 2.66 11.10
C LEU A 192 0.54 1.83 9.82
N ASP A 193 1.63 2.05 9.07
CA ASP A 193 1.90 1.37 7.82
C ASP A 193 2.70 0.08 8.06
N ARG A 194 2.47 -0.95 7.24
CA ARG A 194 3.13 -2.24 7.33
C ARG A 194 3.45 -2.80 5.96
N ILE A 195 4.54 -3.56 5.90
CA ILE A 195 4.85 -4.49 4.82
C ILE A 195 5.17 -5.83 5.47
N LEU A 196 4.40 -6.86 5.13
CA LEU A 196 4.48 -8.23 5.64
C LEU A 196 4.69 -9.18 4.49
N ASP A 197 5.36 -10.31 4.72
CA ASP A 197 5.66 -11.30 3.70
C ASP A 197 5.16 -12.71 4.05
N TRP A 198 4.90 -13.49 3.02
CA TRP A 198 4.63 -14.92 3.11
C TRP A 198 5.26 -15.66 1.91
N PRO A 199 6.05 -16.73 2.13
CA PRO A 199 6.55 -17.16 3.44
C PRO A 199 7.43 -16.09 4.08
N PRO A 200 7.61 -16.09 5.41
CA PRO A 200 8.50 -15.15 6.08
C PRO A 200 9.94 -15.23 5.57
N GLY A 201 10.62 -14.08 5.44
CA GLY A 201 12.01 -14.00 5.01
C GLY A 201 12.21 -13.50 3.58
N LEU A 202 11.13 -13.13 2.87
CA LEU A 202 11.25 -12.47 1.55
C LEU A 202 11.74 -11.02 1.70
N ILE A 203 11.44 -10.35 2.83
CA ILE A 203 11.86 -8.98 3.10
C ILE A 203 13.24 -9.01 3.76
N SER A 204 14.25 -8.50 3.04
CA SER A 204 15.63 -8.40 3.55
C SER A 204 15.91 -7.09 4.29
N HIS A 205 15.21 -6.00 3.93
CA HIS A 205 15.34 -4.69 4.55
C HIS A 205 14.00 -3.96 4.55
N LEU A 206 13.71 -3.25 5.64
CA LEU A 206 12.51 -2.41 5.80
C LEU A 206 12.86 -1.09 6.49
N ALA A 207 12.54 0.02 5.85
CA ALA A 207 12.80 1.37 6.35
C ALA A 207 11.73 2.37 5.94
N VAL A 208 11.71 3.55 6.56
CA VAL A 208 10.93 4.71 6.08
C VAL A 208 11.78 5.57 5.15
N HIS A 209 11.15 6.10 4.11
CA HIS A 209 11.72 7.16 3.29
C HIS A 209 11.48 8.51 3.97
N ASN A 210 12.51 9.00 4.68
CA ASN A 210 12.40 10.14 5.56
C ASN A 210 13.21 11.33 5.02
N THR A 211 12.75 11.94 3.93
CA THR A 211 13.35 13.16 3.35
C THR A 211 12.56 14.41 3.74
N PRO A 212 13.15 15.62 3.63
CA PRO A 212 12.41 16.87 3.83
C PRO A 212 11.18 16.97 2.91
N LEU A 213 11.26 16.45 1.68
CA LEU A 213 10.14 16.43 0.73
C LEU A 213 9.04 15.47 1.21
N ALA A 214 9.38 14.23 1.59
CA ALA A 214 8.43 13.24 2.08
C ALA A 214 7.71 13.72 3.34
N ARG A 215 8.43 14.35 4.30
CA ARG A 215 7.82 14.95 5.51
C ARG A 215 6.80 16.04 5.22
N LYS A 216 6.92 16.71 4.07
CA LYS A 216 6.01 17.79 3.65
C LYS A 216 4.85 17.29 2.79
N ALA A 217 5.07 16.21 2.04
CA ALA A 217 4.16 15.77 0.98
C ALA A 217 2.87 15.10 1.49
N SER A 218 2.95 14.36 2.59
CA SER A 218 1.82 13.67 3.23
C SER A 218 1.98 13.72 4.76
N ASP A 219 0.97 13.34 5.51
CA ASP A 219 1.03 13.10 6.95
C ASP A 219 1.61 11.71 7.29
N HIS A 220 1.78 10.82 6.32
CA HIS A 220 2.53 9.57 6.41
C HIS A 220 3.87 9.65 5.68
N LEU A 221 4.87 8.93 6.18
CA LEU A 221 6.12 8.66 5.45
C LEU A 221 5.98 7.34 4.68
N PRO A 222 6.53 7.25 3.44
CA PRO A 222 6.55 5.99 2.70
C PRO A 222 7.36 4.92 3.44
N LEU A 223 6.89 3.67 3.44
CA LEU A 223 7.66 2.49 3.81
C LEU A 223 8.27 1.86 2.58
N ILE A 224 9.58 1.54 2.66
CA ILE A 224 10.34 0.87 1.61
C ILE A 224 10.79 -0.49 2.12
N ALA A 225 10.52 -1.54 1.35
CA ALA A 225 11.05 -2.88 1.57
C ALA A 225 11.92 -3.33 0.39
N GLU A 226 13.04 -3.97 0.70
CA GLU A 226 13.79 -4.75 -0.27
C GLU A 226 13.34 -6.20 -0.19
N VAL A 227 12.83 -6.72 -1.32
CA VAL A 227 12.22 -8.05 -1.41
C VAL A 227 13.05 -8.93 -2.34
N ASN A 228 13.31 -10.16 -1.88
CA ASN A 228 13.94 -11.21 -2.65
C ASN A 228 12.96 -12.39 -2.77
N LEU A 229 12.61 -12.77 -4.00
CA LEU A 229 11.69 -13.88 -4.28
C LEU A 229 12.37 -15.23 -4.48
N LYS A 230 13.71 -15.23 -4.48
CA LYS A 230 14.54 -16.44 -4.68
C LYS A 230 14.94 -17.06 -3.37
#